data_a1766498a72494bf51809e13854959bc
#
_entry.id   a1766498a72494bf51809e13854959bc
#
_cell.length_a   1.000
_cell.length_b   1.000
_cell.length_c   1.000
_cell.angle_alpha   90.00
_cell.angle_beta   90.00
_cell.angle_gamma   90.00
#
_symmetry.space_group_name_H-M   'P 1'
#
loop_
_entity.id
_entity.type
_entity.pdbx_description
1 polymer ?
#
loop_
_entity_poly.entity_id
_entity_poly.type
_entity_poly.pdbx_seq_one_letter_code
_entity_poly.pdbx_strand_id
1 'polypeptide(L)'
;LAATAKTGKERTIEIVKILGTTLPATAAVQSTDVEVLTNIKRKNVSQDVLVNFSKGIEKEGGQSEAEIILCIEGDTKEKHIKTVTDMLDANMKFIRLYQFMMLPGTQSTTKETREKWQYTTRYRVLPRCFGTYRFRENKFPIAEIEEICVAHKTMPYADYQACRSFDLTVEIFNNDSILADLMNFLRLNKIKR
;
A
#
# COMPACT_ATOMS: atom_id res chain seq x y z
N LEU A 1 -7.75 2.10 15.23
CA LEU A 1 -8.41 1.01 14.51
C LEU A 1 -8.83 1.53 13.14
N ALA A 2 -8.23 1.02 12.08
CA ALA A 2 -8.64 1.32 10.71
C ALA A 2 -9.78 0.38 10.31
N ALA A 3 -10.83 0.91 9.67
CA ALA A 3 -11.85 0.09 9.04
C ALA A 3 -11.29 -0.43 7.70
N THR A 4 -11.25 -1.76 7.53
CA THR A 4 -10.73 -2.36 6.30
C THR A 4 -11.87 -2.89 5.44
N ALA A 5 -11.87 -2.52 4.14
CA ALA A 5 -12.90 -2.92 3.19
C ALA A 5 -12.51 -4.16 2.38
N LYS A 6 -12.32 -5.30 3.02
CA LYS A 6 -12.18 -6.59 2.31
C LYS A 6 -13.52 -7.21 1.98
N THR A 7 -14.39 -7.19 2.96
CA THR A 7 -15.78 -7.69 2.88
C THR A 7 -16.63 -6.74 3.72
N GLY A 8 -17.91 -6.59 3.39
CA GLY A 8 -18.82 -5.75 4.20
C GLY A 8 -18.64 -4.25 4.03
N LYS A 9 -18.44 -3.80 2.79
CA LYS A 9 -18.24 -2.38 2.42
C LYS A 9 -19.40 -1.48 2.82
N GLU A 10 -20.62 -1.96 2.69
CA GLU A 10 -21.80 -1.26 3.14
C GLU A 10 -21.71 -0.95 4.64
N ARG A 11 -21.29 -1.94 5.43
CA ARG A 11 -21.06 -1.76 6.85
C ARG A 11 -19.93 -0.78 7.17
N THR A 12 -18.87 -0.74 6.35
CA THR A 12 -17.80 0.25 6.51
C THR A 12 -18.30 1.67 6.23
N ILE A 13 -19.13 1.84 5.19
CA ILE A 13 -19.76 3.13 4.89
C ILE A 13 -20.69 3.56 6.04
N GLU A 14 -21.47 2.65 6.61
CA GLU A 14 -22.30 2.94 7.78
C GLU A 14 -21.47 3.37 9.00
N ILE A 15 -20.34 2.72 9.23
CA ILE A 15 -19.41 3.09 10.31
C ILE A 15 -18.86 4.51 10.07
N VAL A 16 -18.48 4.85 8.84
CA VAL A 16 -17.99 6.19 8.50
C VAL A 16 -19.09 7.24 8.67
N LYS A 17 -20.34 6.94 8.37
CA LYS A 17 -21.48 7.84 8.66
C LYS A 17 -21.58 8.20 10.14
N ILE A 18 -21.27 7.26 11.02
CA ILE A 18 -21.33 7.46 12.48
C ILE A 18 -20.10 8.20 13.00
N LEU A 19 -18.90 7.80 12.53
CA LEU A 19 -17.62 8.27 13.06
C LEU A 19 -17.05 9.49 12.30
N GLY A 20 -17.59 9.80 11.12
CA GLY A 20 -17.12 10.90 10.27
C GLY A 20 -15.64 10.74 9.91
N THR A 21 -14.89 11.83 10.02
CA THR A 21 -13.46 11.88 9.71
C THR A 21 -12.55 11.27 10.79
N THR A 22 -13.11 10.82 11.91
CA THR A 22 -12.33 10.26 13.02
C THR A 22 -11.60 8.98 12.65
N LEU A 23 -12.12 8.24 11.67
CA LEU A 23 -11.55 6.97 11.24
C LEU A 23 -11.48 6.89 9.71
N PRO A 24 -10.28 6.81 9.13
CA PRO A 24 -10.15 6.61 7.68
C PRO A 24 -10.70 5.24 7.27
N ALA A 25 -11.34 5.19 6.12
CA ALA A 25 -11.84 3.96 5.53
C ALA A 25 -10.81 3.37 4.58
N THR A 26 -10.15 2.29 5.00
CA THR A 26 -9.03 1.69 4.28
C THR A 26 -9.46 0.48 3.45
N ALA A 27 -9.05 0.47 2.18
CA ALA A 27 -9.11 -0.68 1.29
C ALA A 27 -7.72 -1.31 1.16
N ALA A 28 -7.48 -2.41 1.86
CA ALA A 28 -6.20 -3.12 1.80
C ALA A 28 -6.11 -3.93 0.48
N VAL A 29 -5.77 -3.29 -0.62
CA VAL A 29 -5.79 -3.84 -1.99
C VAL A 29 -4.57 -4.72 -2.27
N GLN A 30 -3.39 -4.34 -1.84
CA GLN A 30 -2.05 -4.83 -2.11
C GLN A 30 -1.67 -4.81 -3.59
N SER A 31 -2.48 -5.33 -4.49
CA SER A 31 -2.36 -5.32 -5.96
C SER A 31 -3.74 -5.44 -6.59
N THR A 32 -3.90 -4.99 -7.84
CA THR A 32 -5.10 -5.26 -8.65
C THR A 32 -4.88 -6.38 -9.66
N ASP A 33 -3.65 -6.87 -9.80
CA ASP A 33 -3.30 -7.95 -10.73
C ASP A 33 -3.73 -9.33 -10.19
N VAL A 34 -4.46 -10.10 -11.01
CA VAL A 34 -5.03 -11.40 -10.61
C VAL A 34 -3.96 -12.45 -10.34
N GLU A 35 -2.87 -12.44 -11.10
CA GLU A 35 -1.76 -13.39 -10.92
C GLU A 35 -1.03 -13.10 -9.61
N VAL A 36 -0.73 -11.83 -9.35
CA VAL A 36 -0.12 -11.39 -8.09
C VAL A 36 -0.99 -11.79 -6.90
N LEU A 37 -2.28 -11.50 -6.96
CA LEU A 37 -3.23 -11.87 -5.90
C LEU A 37 -3.30 -13.38 -5.68
N THR A 38 -3.26 -14.16 -6.76
CA THR A 38 -3.24 -15.64 -6.69
C THR A 38 -1.99 -16.13 -5.99
N ASN A 39 -0.81 -15.57 -6.31
CA ASN A 39 0.46 -15.95 -5.70
C ASN A 39 0.46 -15.71 -4.19
N ILE A 40 -0.09 -14.60 -3.75
CA ILE A 40 -0.19 -14.25 -2.32
C ILE A 40 -1.47 -14.83 -1.65
N LYS A 41 -2.20 -15.69 -2.34
CA LYS A 41 -3.44 -16.36 -1.85
C LYS A 41 -4.50 -15.37 -1.38
N ARG A 42 -4.70 -14.30 -2.13
CA ARG A 42 -5.62 -13.22 -1.79
C ARG A 42 -6.68 -13.02 -2.86
N LYS A 43 -7.87 -12.59 -2.45
CA LYS A 43 -8.93 -12.14 -3.34
C LYS A 43 -9.24 -10.69 -3.03
N ASN A 44 -9.29 -9.88 -4.07
CA ASN A 44 -9.75 -8.51 -3.98
C ASN A 44 -11.19 -8.37 -4.50
N VAL A 45 -11.71 -7.20 -4.25
CA VAL A 45 -12.96 -6.74 -4.81
C VAL A 45 -12.70 -6.11 -6.19
N SER A 46 -13.74 -6.06 -7.02
CA SER A 46 -13.64 -5.43 -8.33
C SER A 46 -13.37 -3.93 -8.24
N GLN A 47 -12.82 -3.35 -9.31
CA GLN A 47 -12.55 -1.93 -9.39
C GLN A 47 -13.82 -1.08 -9.21
N ASP A 48 -14.95 -1.49 -9.80
CA ASP A 48 -16.24 -0.80 -9.64
C ASP A 48 -16.65 -0.67 -8.16
N VAL A 49 -16.34 -1.70 -7.41
CA VAL A 49 -16.65 -1.70 -5.98
C VAL A 49 -15.70 -0.75 -5.21
N LEU A 50 -14.44 -0.63 -5.59
CA LEU A 50 -13.51 0.35 -5.00
C LEU A 50 -13.92 1.79 -5.34
N VAL A 51 -14.35 2.03 -6.59
CA VAL A 51 -14.90 3.33 -7.01
C VAL A 51 -16.15 3.70 -6.21
N ASN A 52 -17.08 2.77 -6.07
CA ASN A 52 -18.30 3.00 -5.29
C ASN A 52 -18.01 3.20 -3.80
N PHE A 53 -17.05 2.46 -3.27
CA PHE A 53 -16.56 2.63 -1.91
C PHE A 53 -15.98 4.02 -1.68
N SER A 54 -15.05 4.46 -2.53
CA SER A 54 -14.44 5.81 -2.43
C SER A 54 -15.51 6.91 -2.50
N LYS A 55 -16.42 6.85 -3.48
CA LYS A 55 -17.54 7.81 -3.61
C LYS A 55 -18.46 7.80 -2.39
N GLY A 56 -18.78 6.62 -1.86
CA GLY A 56 -19.61 6.49 -0.66
C GLY A 56 -18.98 7.14 0.55
N ILE A 57 -17.68 6.92 0.76
CA ILE A 57 -16.93 7.51 1.86
C ILE A 57 -16.82 9.03 1.72
N GLU A 58 -16.50 9.51 0.52
CA GLU A 58 -16.40 10.96 0.22
C GLU A 58 -17.74 11.69 0.46
N LYS A 59 -18.85 11.07 0.06
CA LYS A 59 -20.21 11.62 0.29
C LYS A 59 -20.51 11.84 1.78
N GLU A 60 -19.99 10.98 2.64
CA GLU A 60 -20.15 11.10 4.09
C GLU A 60 -19.05 11.94 4.76
N GLY A 61 -18.25 12.68 3.97
CA GLY A 61 -17.18 13.55 4.45
C GLY A 61 -15.94 12.81 4.97
N GLY A 62 -15.85 11.50 4.74
CA GLY A 62 -14.71 10.67 5.13
C GLY A 62 -13.58 10.69 4.11
N GLN A 63 -12.45 10.09 4.48
CA GLN A 63 -11.30 9.88 3.59
C GLN A 63 -11.18 8.39 3.24
N SER A 64 -11.10 8.11 1.94
CA SER A 64 -10.81 6.77 1.43
C SER A 64 -9.31 6.55 1.31
N GLU A 65 -8.84 5.44 1.85
CA GLU A 65 -7.44 5.02 1.75
C GLU A 65 -7.32 3.71 0.98
N ALA A 66 -6.25 3.55 0.22
CA ALA A 66 -5.83 2.29 -0.37
C ALA A 66 -4.44 1.91 0.14
N GLU A 67 -4.22 0.62 0.35
CA GLU A 67 -2.91 0.07 0.72
C GLU A 67 -2.41 -0.83 -0.40
N ILE A 68 -1.22 -0.53 -0.92
CA ILE A 68 -0.54 -1.28 -1.98
C ILE A 68 0.82 -1.72 -1.45
N ILE A 69 1.27 -2.90 -1.85
CA ILE A 69 2.58 -3.43 -1.47
C ILE A 69 3.41 -3.67 -2.72
N LEU A 70 4.50 -2.94 -2.86
CA LEU A 70 5.47 -3.09 -3.94
C LEU A 70 6.33 -4.33 -3.76
N CYS A 71 6.62 -5.01 -4.86
CA CYS A 71 7.57 -6.12 -4.95
C CYS A 71 7.09 -7.41 -4.26
N ILE A 72 5.78 -7.66 -4.23
CA ILE A 72 5.21 -8.94 -3.78
C ILE A 72 5.31 -10.00 -4.89
N GLU A 73 5.05 -11.26 -4.56
CA GLU A 73 5.24 -12.42 -5.44
C GLU A 73 4.52 -12.29 -6.78
N GLY A 74 5.28 -12.23 -7.87
CA GLY A 74 4.78 -12.11 -9.25
C GLY A 74 4.50 -10.70 -9.71
N ASP A 75 4.82 -9.69 -8.88
CA ASP A 75 4.73 -8.30 -9.27
C ASP A 75 5.75 -7.94 -10.36
N THR A 76 5.44 -6.95 -11.17
CA THR A 76 6.32 -6.31 -12.14
C THR A 76 6.13 -4.81 -12.09
N LYS A 77 7.02 -4.05 -12.69
CA LYS A 77 6.88 -2.60 -12.79
C LYS A 77 5.54 -2.19 -13.40
N GLU A 78 5.13 -2.83 -14.48
CA GLU A 78 3.89 -2.54 -15.18
C GLU A 78 2.66 -2.83 -14.32
N LYS A 79 2.66 -3.99 -13.62
CA LYS A 79 1.57 -4.39 -12.73
C LYS A 79 1.45 -3.45 -11.52
N HIS A 80 2.59 -3.05 -10.94
CA HIS A 80 2.62 -2.10 -9.83
C HIS A 80 2.08 -0.72 -10.26
N ILE A 81 2.62 -0.16 -11.35
CA ILE A 81 2.17 1.14 -11.87
C ILE A 81 0.66 1.08 -12.21
N LYS A 82 0.21 -0.01 -12.83
CA LYS A 82 -1.22 -0.21 -13.11
C LYS A 82 -2.04 -0.21 -11.83
N THR A 83 -1.63 -0.97 -10.82
CA THR A 83 -2.32 -1.03 -9.52
C THR A 83 -2.48 0.36 -8.89
N VAL A 84 -1.40 1.13 -8.86
CA VAL A 84 -1.43 2.50 -8.32
C VAL A 84 -2.34 3.40 -9.16
N THR A 85 -2.27 3.29 -10.50
CA THR A 85 -3.14 4.05 -11.42
C THR A 85 -4.60 3.69 -11.23
N ASP A 86 -4.93 2.41 -11.05
CA ASP A 86 -6.30 1.95 -10.77
C ASP A 86 -6.87 2.62 -9.48
N MET A 87 -6.02 2.83 -8.46
CA MET A 87 -6.44 3.52 -7.23
C MET A 87 -6.62 5.02 -7.44
N LEU A 88 -5.75 5.64 -8.23
CA LEU A 88 -5.92 7.04 -8.63
C LEU A 88 -7.21 7.25 -9.44
N ASP A 89 -7.55 6.33 -10.34
CA ASP A 89 -8.76 6.37 -11.16
C ASP A 89 -10.02 6.08 -10.32
N ALA A 90 -9.90 5.25 -9.29
CA ALA A 90 -10.93 5.06 -8.28
C ALA A 90 -11.13 6.27 -7.34
N ASN A 91 -10.34 7.34 -7.51
CA ASN A 91 -10.35 8.55 -6.70
C ASN A 91 -10.08 8.28 -5.21
N MET A 92 -9.18 7.32 -4.91
CA MET A 92 -8.70 7.12 -3.55
C MET A 92 -7.92 8.36 -3.09
N LYS A 93 -8.34 8.94 -1.97
CA LYS A 93 -7.76 10.21 -1.47
C LYS A 93 -6.38 10.03 -0.88
N PHE A 94 -6.11 8.85 -0.34
CA PHE A 94 -4.81 8.51 0.20
C PHE A 94 -4.39 7.13 -0.28
N ILE A 95 -3.18 7.00 -0.80
CA ILE A 95 -2.60 5.73 -1.26
C ILE A 95 -1.34 5.46 -0.44
N ARG A 96 -1.39 4.43 0.42
CA ARG A 96 -0.23 3.98 1.19
C ARG A 96 0.56 3.00 0.36
N LEU A 97 1.80 3.35 0.07
CA LEU A 97 2.70 2.61 -0.78
C LEU A 97 3.77 1.91 0.08
N TYR A 98 3.43 0.70 0.50
CA TYR A 98 4.30 -0.13 1.33
C TYR A 98 5.33 -0.89 0.50
N GLN A 99 6.44 -1.22 1.12
CA GLN A 99 7.42 -2.16 0.60
C GLN A 99 7.15 -3.55 1.19
N PHE A 100 7.44 -4.59 0.42
CA PHE A 100 7.23 -5.95 0.87
C PHE A 100 8.19 -6.31 2.00
N MET A 101 7.66 -6.39 3.21
CA MET A 101 8.41 -6.77 4.41
C MET A 101 8.46 -8.29 4.56
N MET A 102 9.64 -8.81 4.84
CA MET A 102 9.90 -10.23 5.05
C MET A 102 9.62 -10.58 6.53
N LEU A 103 8.33 -10.61 6.89
CA LEU A 103 7.91 -10.85 8.27
C LEU A 103 8.25 -12.27 8.73
N PRO A 104 9.01 -12.44 9.83
CA PRO A 104 9.38 -13.76 10.34
C PRO A 104 8.16 -14.65 10.60
N GLY A 105 8.25 -15.92 10.22
CA GLY A 105 7.18 -16.90 10.40
C GLY A 105 6.10 -16.89 9.33
N THR A 106 6.18 -16.01 8.31
CA THR A 106 5.28 -16.04 7.17
C THR A 106 5.77 -17.01 6.09
N GLN A 107 4.88 -17.43 5.20
CA GLN A 107 5.22 -18.30 4.07
C GLN A 107 6.29 -17.67 3.18
N SER A 108 6.25 -16.36 2.97
CA SER A 108 7.20 -15.62 2.13
C SER A 108 8.64 -15.66 2.67
N THR A 109 8.83 -15.94 3.96
CA THR A 109 10.17 -16.02 4.56
C THR A 109 10.76 -17.42 4.59
N THR A 110 10.02 -18.44 4.15
CA THR A 110 10.53 -19.81 4.06
C THR A 110 11.62 -19.92 3.00
N LYS A 111 12.56 -20.85 3.21
CA LYS A 111 13.65 -21.09 2.27
C LYS A 111 13.13 -21.42 0.88
N GLU A 112 12.12 -22.29 0.79
CA GLU A 112 11.50 -22.71 -0.46
C GLU A 112 10.91 -21.53 -1.24
N THR A 113 10.23 -20.61 -0.54
CA THR A 113 9.64 -19.43 -1.18
C THR A 113 10.73 -18.46 -1.64
N ARG A 114 11.75 -18.25 -0.82
CA ARG A 114 12.89 -17.38 -1.19
C ARG A 114 13.62 -17.90 -2.43
N GLU A 115 13.86 -19.19 -2.52
CA GLU A 115 14.50 -19.84 -3.67
C GLU A 115 13.59 -19.79 -4.90
N LYS A 116 12.29 -20.10 -4.75
CA LYS A 116 11.29 -20.03 -5.83
C LYS A 116 11.22 -18.67 -6.48
N TRP A 117 11.23 -17.60 -5.69
CA TRP A 117 11.09 -16.23 -6.17
C TRP A 117 12.41 -15.51 -6.38
N GLN A 118 13.54 -16.13 -5.95
CA GLN A 118 14.88 -15.54 -6.06
C GLN A 118 14.95 -14.14 -5.43
N TYR A 119 14.45 -14.02 -4.21
CA TYR A 119 14.41 -12.74 -3.52
C TYR A 119 15.81 -12.15 -3.31
N THR A 120 15.93 -10.87 -3.62
CA THR A 120 17.02 -10.00 -3.15
C THR A 120 16.45 -9.09 -2.08
N THR A 121 17.04 -9.14 -0.90
CA THR A 121 16.56 -8.38 0.26
C THR A 121 17.59 -7.39 0.76
N ARG A 122 17.13 -6.40 1.51
CA ARG A 122 17.93 -5.41 2.23
C ARG A 122 17.35 -5.20 3.62
N TYR A 123 18.16 -4.70 4.53
CA TYR A 123 17.75 -4.35 5.88
C TYR A 123 17.71 -2.84 6.03
N ARG A 124 16.72 -2.35 6.77
CA ARG A 124 16.63 -0.95 7.18
C ARG A 124 16.23 -0.83 8.64
N VAL A 125 16.59 0.27 9.27
CA VAL A 125 16.10 0.60 10.61
C VAL A 125 14.63 1.00 10.50
N LEU A 126 13.81 0.45 11.38
CA LEU A 126 12.39 0.82 11.48
C LEU A 126 12.30 2.27 11.96
N PRO A 127 11.59 3.14 11.23
CA PRO A 127 11.42 4.53 11.63
C PRO A 127 10.81 4.64 13.03
N ARG A 128 11.43 5.43 13.91
CA ARG A 128 11.00 5.67 15.30
C ARG A 128 11.09 4.45 16.24
N CYS A 129 11.67 3.35 15.81
CA CYS A 129 11.83 2.14 16.61
C CYS A 129 13.28 1.94 17.03
N PHE A 130 13.85 2.95 17.68
CA PHE A 130 15.18 2.90 18.27
C PHE A 130 15.18 3.68 19.60
N GLY A 131 16.03 3.25 20.51
CA GLY A 131 16.13 3.88 21.82
C GLY A 131 17.05 3.14 22.77
N THR A 132 17.14 3.64 23.98
CA THR A 132 17.85 2.97 25.07
C THR A 132 16.85 2.29 25.98
N TYR A 133 16.99 0.98 26.07
CA TYR A 133 16.14 0.15 26.91
C TYR A 133 16.84 -0.16 28.23
N ARG A 134 16.07 -0.36 29.28
CA ARG A 134 16.54 -0.84 30.57
C ARG A 134 15.93 -2.19 30.86
N PHE A 135 16.79 -3.13 31.20
CA PHE A 135 16.38 -4.41 31.77
C PHE A 135 17.21 -4.69 33.01
N ARG A 136 16.56 -4.70 34.18
CA ARG A 136 17.20 -4.71 35.51
C ARG A 136 18.16 -3.52 35.62
N GLU A 137 19.44 -3.74 35.92
CA GLU A 137 20.46 -2.70 36.05
C GLU A 137 21.17 -2.32 34.72
N ASN A 138 20.94 -3.12 33.67
CA ASN A 138 21.60 -2.93 32.39
C ASN A 138 20.82 -1.95 31.48
N LYS A 139 21.58 -1.06 30.85
CA LYS A 139 21.09 -0.19 29.79
C LYS A 139 21.72 -0.64 28.46
N PHE A 140 20.93 -0.74 27.41
CA PHE A 140 21.45 -1.08 26.09
C PHE A 140 20.68 -0.33 24.99
N PRO A 141 21.39 0.21 24.00
CA PRO A 141 20.75 0.78 22.83
C PRO A 141 20.25 -0.33 21.91
N ILE A 142 19.05 -0.17 21.39
CA ILE A 142 18.46 -1.05 20.39
C ILE A 142 17.94 -0.19 19.24
N ALA A 143 18.19 -0.64 18.01
CA ALA A 143 17.48 -0.23 16.82
C ALA A 143 16.78 -1.45 16.25
N GLU A 144 15.45 -1.38 16.10
CA GLU A 144 14.72 -2.42 15.39
C GLU A 144 14.99 -2.33 13.91
N ILE A 145 15.22 -3.48 13.29
CA ILE A 145 15.48 -3.58 11.86
C ILE A 145 14.43 -4.48 11.21
N GLU A 146 14.08 -4.15 9.98
CA GLU A 146 13.22 -4.98 9.15
C GLU A 146 13.93 -5.39 7.87
N GLU A 147 13.63 -6.58 7.39
CA GLU A 147 14.07 -7.08 6.10
C GLU A 147 12.99 -6.76 5.06
N ILE A 148 13.39 -6.14 3.95
CA ILE A 148 12.51 -5.81 2.82
C ILE A 148 12.98 -6.49 1.55
N CYS A 149 12.05 -6.95 0.72
CA CYS A 149 12.34 -7.41 -0.62
C CYS A 149 12.51 -6.20 -1.56
N VAL A 150 13.63 -6.15 -2.28
CA VAL A 150 13.95 -5.06 -3.22
C VAL A 150 14.10 -5.55 -4.66
N ALA A 151 14.10 -6.86 -4.87
CA ALA A 151 14.04 -7.47 -6.20
C ALA A 151 13.64 -8.94 -6.09
N HIS A 152 13.08 -9.49 -7.15
CA HIS A 152 12.84 -10.91 -7.34
C HIS A 152 12.79 -11.24 -8.84
N LYS A 153 12.58 -12.49 -9.21
CA LYS A 153 12.67 -12.97 -10.61
C LYS A 153 11.81 -12.21 -11.63
N THR A 154 10.70 -11.57 -11.22
CA THR A 154 9.83 -10.78 -12.09
C THR A 154 9.90 -9.28 -11.85
N MET A 155 10.65 -8.83 -10.84
CA MET A 155 10.87 -7.42 -10.49
C MET A 155 12.37 -7.18 -10.30
N PRO A 156 13.15 -6.87 -11.35
CA PRO A 156 14.54 -6.48 -11.21
C PRO A 156 14.71 -5.24 -10.33
N TYR A 157 15.87 -5.09 -9.69
CA TYR A 157 16.13 -3.96 -8.79
C TYR A 157 15.95 -2.57 -9.44
N ALA A 158 16.33 -2.43 -10.72
CA ALA A 158 16.11 -1.19 -11.46
C ALA A 158 14.63 -0.84 -11.60
N ASP A 159 13.77 -1.85 -11.84
CA ASP A 159 12.33 -1.67 -11.92
C ASP A 159 11.71 -1.34 -10.56
N TYR A 160 12.20 -2.00 -9.50
CA TYR A 160 11.84 -1.64 -8.12
C TYR A 160 12.17 -0.16 -7.82
N GLN A 161 13.36 0.32 -8.19
CA GLN A 161 13.74 1.72 -8.01
C GLN A 161 12.85 2.68 -8.81
N ALA A 162 12.51 2.32 -10.06
CA ALA A 162 11.59 3.10 -10.88
C ALA A 162 10.18 3.18 -10.24
N CYS A 163 9.68 2.06 -9.71
CA CYS A 163 8.43 2.04 -8.95
C CYS A 163 8.52 2.92 -7.71
N ARG A 164 9.61 2.88 -6.94
CA ARG A 164 9.78 3.75 -5.75
C ARG A 164 9.79 5.24 -6.10
N SER A 165 10.37 5.62 -7.25
CA SER A 165 10.31 7.00 -7.73
C SER A 165 8.90 7.40 -8.14
N PHE A 166 8.16 6.51 -8.81
CA PHE A 166 6.76 6.71 -9.15
C PHE A 166 5.88 6.83 -7.89
N ASP A 167 6.08 5.95 -6.91
CA ASP A 167 5.39 5.97 -5.63
C ASP A 167 5.56 7.31 -4.91
N LEU A 168 6.80 7.81 -4.84
CA LEU A 168 7.08 9.11 -4.24
C LEU A 168 6.34 10.24 -4.96
N THR A 169 6.28 10.20 -6.29
CA THR A 169 5.51 11.17 -7.08
C THR A 169 4.03 11.13 -6.70
N VAL A 170 3.45 9.93 -6.57
CA VAL A 170 2.05 9.78 -6.16
C VAL A 170 1.82 10.29 -4.73
N GLU A 171 2.73 9.98 -3.80
CA GLU A 171 2.66 10.49 -2.44
C GLU A 171 2.66 12.02 -2.38
N ILE A 172 3.51 12.69 -3.18
CA ILE A 172 3.61 14.16 -3.21
C ILE A 172 2.37 14.79 -3.86
N PHE A 173 1.90 14.26 -4.98
CA PHE A 173 0.87 14.92 -5.80
C PHE A 173 -0.56 14.49 -5.47
N ASN A 174 -0.77 13.30 -4.88
CA ASN A 174 -2.11 12.80 -4.60
C ASN A 174 -2.47 12.84 -3.10
N ASN A 175 -1.54 12.45 -2.24
CA ASN A 175 -1.83 12.30 -0.81
C ASN A 175 -1.97 13.65 -0.11
N ASP A 176 -2.67 13.63 1.02
CA ASP A 176 -2.93 14.81 1.88
C ASP A 176 -3.64 15.98 1.19
N SER A 177 -4.08 15.81 -0.06
CA SER A 177 -4.82 16.80 -0.85
C SER A 177 -4.11 18.16 -1.01
N ILE A 178 -2.80 18.23 -0.79
CA ILE A 178 -2.02 19.48 -0.90
C ILE A 178 -2.12 20.09 -2.30
N LEU A 179 -2.14 19.24 -3.35
CA LEU A 179 -2.23 19.65 -4.73
C LEU A 179 -3.61 19.33 -5.36
N ALA A 180 -4.65 19.16 -4.54
CA ALA A 180 -5.97 18.75 -5.00
C ALA A 180 -6.55 19.66 -6.09
N ASP A 181 -6.41 20.98 -5.93
CA ASP A 181 -6.92 21.94 -6.90
C ASP A 181 -6.18 21.85 -8.24
N LEU A 182 -4.86 21.71 -8.21
CA LEU A 182 -4.06 21.47 -9.41
C LEU A 182 -4.48 20.17 -10.10
N MET A 183 -4.61 19.09 -9.34
CA MET A 183 -5.01 17.78 -9.88
C MET A 183 -6.43 17.81 -10.46
N ASN A 184 -7.35 18.53 -9.84
CA ASN A 184 -8.70 18.74 -10.35
C ASN A 184 -8.69 19.57 -11.65
N PHE A 185 -7.90 20.63 -11.69
CA PHE A 185 -7.71 21.45 -12.90
C PHE A 185 -7.20 20.60 -14.08
N LEU A 186 -6.18 19.75 -13.86
CA LEU A 186 -5.64 18.85 -14.88
C LEU A 186 -6.70 17.85 -15.38
N ARG A 187 -7.48 17.27 -14.45
CA ARG A 187 -8.58 16.34 -14.80
C ARG A 187 -9.66 17.03 -15.65
N LEU A 188 -10.10 18.22 -15.25
CA LEU A 188 -11.13 18.99 -15.98
C LEU A 188 -10.67 19.33 -17.40
N ASN A 189 -9.39 19.59 -17.59
CA ASN A 189 -8.80 19.90 -18.88
C ASN A 189 -8.36 18.65 -19.66
N LYS A 190 -8.69 17.44 -19.20
CA LYS A 190 -8.34 16.16 -19.83
C LYS A 190 -6.83 16.01 -20.12
N ILE A 191 -6.00 16.64 -19.31
CA ILE A 191 -4.55 16.48 -19.39
C ILE A 191 -4.23 15.09 -18.83
N LYS A 192 -3.59 14.26 -19.66
CA LYS A 192 -3.21 12.91 -19.25
C LYS A 192 -2.12 12.98 -18.18
N ARG A 193 -2.21 12.08 -17.25
CA ARG A 193 -1.20 11.89 -16.18
C ARG A 193 0.08 11.31 -16.74
#